data_afabd4225d2c609e74a518c59d2fe588
#
_entry.id   afabd4225d2c609e74a518c59d2fe588
#
_cell.length_a   1.000
_cell.length_b   1.000
_cell.length_c   1.000
_cell.angle_alpha   90.00
_cell.angle_beta   90.00
_cell.angle_gamma   90.00
#
_symmetry.space_group_name_H-M   'P 1'
#
loop_
_entity.id
_entity.type
_entity.pdbx_description
1 polymer ?
#
loop_
_entity_poly.entity_id
_entity_poly.type
_entity_poly.pdbx_seq_one_letter_code
_entity_poly.pdbx_strand_id
1 'polypeptide(L)'
;PEMSRGLGDVYKRQHNTFGEYLAAHNMTQARIAETEKYAHVTFFFNGGVEEPNKGEDRILVKSPKVPTYDLQPEMSAPEVCEKLVAAIKSEKYDVIIINFANPDMVGHTGVEAAAIKAVEAVDECVGKAVEALKEVDGQMFICADHGNAEQLKDYETGAPFTAHTTNPVPFILVNAEEGLKLREGGCLADIVPTLIELMGMEQPAEMTGKSLIVK
;
A
#
# COMPACT_ATOMS: atom_id res chain seq x y z
N PRO A 1 8.00 21.82 -1.41
CA PRO A 1 9.19 22.54 -0.90
C PRO A 1 10.46 21.68 -0.85
N GLU A 2 10.50 20.49 -1.40
CA GLU A 2 11.66 19.59 -1.31
C GLU A 2 12.40 19.36 -2.62
N MET A 3 12.14 20.16 -3.65
CA MET A 3 12.89 20.08 -4.89
C MET A 3 14.19 20.90 -4.93
N SER A 4 14.77 21.26 -3.78
CA SER A 4 16.03 21.98 -3.71
C SER A 4 17.16 21.22 -3.04
N ARG A 5 17.06 19.89 -2.93
CA ARG A 5 18.24 19.09 -2.58
C ARG A 5 19.14 19.03 -3.79
N GLY A 6 20.27 19.72 -3.68
CA GLY A 6 21.23 19.81 -4.77
C GLY A 6 21.73 18.45 -5.22
N LEU A 7 22.32 18.38 -6.43
CA LEU A 7 22.97 17.22 -7.04
C LEU A 7 24.01 16.48 -6.17
N GLY A 8 24.27 16.94 -4.94
CA GLY A 8 25.15 16.30 -3.97
C GLY A 8 24.44 15.36 -2.99
N ASP A 9 23.11 15.36 -2.89
CA ASP A 9 22.33 14.35 -2.15
C ASP A 9 22.10 13.12 -3.04
N VAL A 10 23.18 12.66 -3.64
CA VAL A 10 23.19 11.44 -4.41
C VAL A 10 22.74 10.31 -3.50
N TYR A 11 21.43 9.99 -3.60
CA TYR A 11 20.90 8.66 -3.45
C TYR A 11 21.67 7.83 -2.42
N LYS A 12 21.42 8.07 -1.15
CA LYS A 12 21.70 7.04 -0.15
C LYS A 12 20.75 5.91 -0.50
N ARG A 13 21.24 5.03 -1.41
CA ARG A 13 20.59 3.77 -1.69
C ARG A 13 20.33 3.12 -0.35
N GLN A 14 19.07 2.90 -0.05
CA GLN A 14 18.72 2.14 1.12
C GLN A 14 19.14 0.70 0.87
N HIS A 15 19.81 0.12 1.83
CA HIS A 15 20.22 -1.28 1.79
C HIS A 15 19.26 -2.10 2.64
N ASN A 16 19.10 -3.35 2.26
CA ASN A 16 18.26 -4.31 2.97
C ASN A 16 16.82 -3.84 3.08
N THR A 17 16.31 -3.28 1.97
CA THR A 17 14.87 -2.99 1.84
C THR A 17 14.07 -4.28 1.97
N PHE A 18 12.76 -4.18 2.25
CA PHE A 18 11.95 -5.38 2.43
C PHE A 18 12.00 -6.32 1.21
N GLY A 19 12.01 -5.77 -0.01
CA GLY A 19 12.17 -6.57 -1.23
C GLY A 19 13.51 -7.30 -1.32
N GLU A 20 14.62 -6.63 -0.95
CA GLU A 20 15.95 -7.26 -0.87
C GLU A 20 16.00 -8.32 0.23
N TYR A 21 15.38 -8.05 1.38
CA TYR A 21 15.30 -8.99 2.49
C TYR A 21 14.57 -10.28 2.11
N LEU A 22 13.41 -10.19 1.47
CA LEU A 22 12.66 -11.35 0.95
C LEU A 22 13.50 -12.13 -0.08
N ALA A 23 14.14 -11.43 -1.01
CA ALA A 23 15.01 -12.04 -2.03
C ALA A 23 16.20 -12.81 -1.41
N ALA A 24 16.81 -12.26 -0.35
CA ALA A 24 17.89 -12.92 0.39
C ALA A 24 17.43 -14.22 1.07
N HIS A 25 16.17 -14.29 1.46
CA HIS A 25 15.56 -15.50 2.03
C HIS A 25 14.93 -16.44 0.99
N ASN A 26 15.16 -16.18 -0.32
CA ASN A 26 14.59 -16.92 -1.45
C ASN A 26 13.06 -16.94 -1.47
N MET A 27 12.42 -15.93 -0.91
CA MET A 27 10.97 -15.76 -0.93
C MET A 27 10.50 -15.11 -2.22
N THR A 28 9.28 -15.45 -2.62
CA THR A 28 8.61 -14.92 -3.80
C THR A 28 7.71 -13.76 -3.43
N GLN A 29 7.66 -12.73 -4.28
CA GLN A 29 6.89 -11.52 -3.99
C GLN A 29 6.22 -10.96 -5.24
N ALA A 30 5.02 -10.39 -5.08
CA ALA A 30 4.31 -9.67 -6.13
C ALA A 30 4.11 -8.19 -5.78
N ARG A 31 4.22 -7.32 -6.79
CA ARG A 31 3.90 -5.90 -6.71
C ARG A 31 2.75 -5.62 -7.66
N ILE A 32 1.62 -5.14 -7.14
CA ILE A 32 0.41 -4.94 -7.93
C ILE A 32 -0.09 -3.52 -7.75
N ALA A 33 -0.24 -2.78 -8.84
CA ALA A 33 -0.89 -1.47 -8.83
C ALA A 33 -1.31 -1.07 -10.25
N GLU A 34 -2.19 -0.08 -10.32
CA GLU A 34 -2.42 0.64 -11.58
C GLU A 34 -1.35 1.73 -11.80
N THR A 35 -1.28 2.29 -13.01
CA THR A 35 -0.20 3.18 -13.49
C THR A 35 0.15 4.28 -12.49
N GLU A 36 -0.85 4.94 -11.88
CA GLU A 36 -0.65 6.09 -10.98
C GLU A 36 0.13 5.74 -9.69
N LYS A 37 0.03 4.49 -9.25
CA LYS A 37 0.67 4.03 -8.02
C LYS A 37 1.71 2.92 -8.25
N TYR A 38 2.02 2.61 -9.51
CA TYR A 38 2.99 1.56 -9.82
C TYR A 38 4.38 1.82 -9.25
N ALA A 39 4.89 3.05 -9.40
CA ALA A 39 6.18 3.44 -8.83
C ALA A 39 6.21 3.35 -7.29
N HIS A 40 5.07 3.54 -6.62
CA HIS A 40 4.98 3.46 -5.16
C HIS A 40 5.23 2.05 -4.64
N VAL A 41 4.73 1.03 -5.33
CA VAL A 41 4.91 -0.38 -4.94
C VAL A 41 6.16 -1.02 -5.57
N THR A 42 6.87 -0.32 -6.45
CA THR A 42 8.09 -0.81 -7.13
C THR A 42 9.29 0.06 -6.80
N PHE A 43 9.57 1.09 -7.58
CA PHE A 43 10.76 1.95 -7.47
C PHE A 43 10.94 2.54 -6.06
N PHE A 44 9.90 3.19 -5.51
CA PHE A 44 10.01 3.80 -4.18
C PHE A 44 10.08 2.76 -3.07
N PHE A 45 9.30 1.69 -3.18
CA PHE A 45 9.32 0.60 -2.20
C PHE A 45 10.65 -0.15 -2.18
N ASN A 46 11.34 -0.21 -3.32
CA ASN A 46 12.67 -0.80 -3.46
C ASN A 46 13.82 0.21 -3.20
N GLY A 47 13.53 1.31 -2.49
CA GLY A 47 14.55 2.28 -2.08
C GLY A 47 15.21 3.04 -3.24
N GLY A 48 14.47 3.29 -4.33
CA GLY A 48 14.94 4.01 -5.51
C GLY A 48 15.67 3.11 -6.52
N VAL A 49 15.44 1.79 -6.46
CA VAL A 49 16.01 0.82 -7.42
C VAL A 49 14.93 0.37 -8.38
N GLU A 50 15.16 0.57 -9.70
CA GLU A 50 14.20 0.19 -10.74
C GLU A 50 14.20 -1.33 -11.01
N GLU A 51 15.35 -1.97 -10.92
CA GLU A 51 15.49 -3.40 -11.15
C GLU A 51 14.68 -4.21 -10.13
N PRO A 52 13.87 -5.18 -10.58
CA PRO A 52 13.16 -6.08 -9.68
C PRO A 52 14.13 -6.90 -8.82
N ASN A 53 13.76 -7.15 -7.59
CA ASN A 53 14.49 -8.08 -6.74
C ASN A 53 14.32 -9.54 -7.26
N LYS A 54 15.24 -10.41 -6.88
CA LYS A 54 15.06 -11.84 -7.19
C LYS A 54 13.75 -12.34 -6.58
N GLY A 55 12.92 -13.00 -7.40
CA GLY A 55 11.61 -13.51 -6.98
C GLY A 55 10.50 -12.44 -6.95
N GLU A 56 10.75 -11.22 -7.45
CA GLU A 56 9.78 -10.15 -7.54
C GLU A 56 9.10 -10.13 -8.91
N ASP A 57 7.80 -10.41 -8.93
CA ASP A 57 6.95 -10.21 -10.10
C ASP A 57 6.20 -8.87 -9.99
N ARG A 58 6.05 -8.18 -11.11
CA ARG A 58 5.36 -6.89 -11.21
C ARG A 58 4.14 -7.00 -12.09
N ILE A 59 2.98 -6.64 -11.56
CA ILE A 59 1.68 -6.70 -12.24
C ILE A 59 1.16 -5.28 -12.35
N LEU A 60 1.35 -4.67 -13.51
CA LEU A 60 0.87 -3.33 -13.83
C LEU A 60 -0.49 -3.41 -14.52
N VAL A 61 -1.47 -2.70 -13.99
CA VAL A 61 -2.76 -2.41 -14.62
C VAL A 61 -2.72 -0.98 -15.15
N LYS A 62 -3.27 -0.74 -16.34
CA LYS A 62 -3.28 0.62 -16.90
C LYS A 62 -4.41 1.43 -16.26
N SER A 63 -4.09 2.62 -15.76
CA SER A 63 -5.09 3.58 -15.31
C SER A 63 -5.97 4.06 -16.47
N PRO A 64 -7.25 4.41 -16.21
CA PRO A 64 -8.16 4.88 -17.25
C PRO A 64 -7.68 6.20 -17.84
N LYS A 65 -7.91 6.39 -19.13
CA LYS A 65 -7.55 7.61 -19.86
C LYS A 65 -8.68 8.63 -19.78
N VAL A 66 -8.85 9.25 -18.62
CA VAL A 66 -9.84 10.32 -18.39
C VAL A 66 -9.11 11.63 -18.05
N PRO A 67 -9.72 12.80 -18.32
CA PRO A 67 -9.12 14.09 -17.96
C PRO A 67 -8.86 14.25 -16.47
N THR A 68 -9.80 13.81 -15.63
CA THR A 68 -9.73 13.80 -14.17
C THR A 68 -10.46 12.57 -13.62
N TYR A 69 -9.99 12.03 -12.51
CA TYR A 69 -10.48 10.74 -11.99
C TYR A 69 -11.84 10.82 -11.28
N ASP A 70 -12.37 12.01 -11.01
CA ASP A 70 -13.77 12.17 -10.57
C ASP A 70 -14.79 11.74 -11.64
N LEU A 71 -14.38 11.70 -12.91
CA LEU A 71 -15.22 11.21 -14.01
C LEU A 71 -15.30 9.68 -14.07
N GLN A 72 -14.34 8.99 -13.44
CA GLN A 72 -14.30 7.54 -13.34
C GLN A 72 -13.69 7.13 -11.98
N PRO A 73 -14.45 7.28 -10.86
CA PRO A 73 -13.92 7.09 -9.51
C PRO A 73 -13.44 5.68 -9.19
N GLU A 74 -14.02 4.67 -9.84
CA GLU A 74 -13.60 3.29 -9.73
C GLU A 74 -12.21 3.03 -10.33
N MET A 75 -11.72 3.95 -11.19
CA MET A 75 -10.45 3.86 -11.89
C MET A 75 -10.22 2.44 -12.45
N SER A 76 -9.10 1.81 -12.17
CA SER A 76 -8.83 0.42 -12.55
C SER A 76 -8.89 -0.55 -11.37
N ALA A 77 -9.49 -0.15 -10.24
CA ALA A 77 -9.58 -1.01 -9.05
C ALA A 77 -10.20 -2.38 -9.33
N PRO A 78 -11.26 -2.53 -10.15
CA PRO A 78 -11.81 -3.86 -10.46
C PRO A 78 -10.78 -4.79 -11.10
N GLU A 79 -10.00 -4.33 -12.09
CA GLU A 79 -8.97 -5.13 -12.74
C GLU A 79 -7.79 -5.42 -11.80
N VAL A 80 -7.37 -4.43 -11.00
CA VAL A 80 -6.35 -4.61 -9.95
C VAL A 80 -6.81 -5.68 -8.96
N CYS A 81 -8.08 -5.65 -8.55
CA CYS A 81 -8.69 -6.64 -7.66
C CYS A 81 -8.68 -8.04 -8.26
N GLU A 82 -9.04 -8.19 -9.54
CA GLU A 82 -9.00 -9.48 -10.24
C GLU A 82 -7.57 -10.07 -10.24
N LYS A 83 -6.56 -9.25 -10.52
CA LYS A 83 -5.15 -9.67 -10.49
C LYS A 83 -4.71 -10.02 -9.07
N LEU A 84 -5.13 -9.26 -8.07
CA LEU A 84 -4.83 -9.55 -6.66
C LEU A 84 -5.44 -10.89 -6.23
N VAL A 85 -6.73 -11.10 -6.48
CA VAL A 85 -7.42 -12.35 -6.13
C VAL A 85 -6.78 -13.54 -6.83
N ALA A 86 -6.43 -13.40 -8.12
CA ALA A 86 -5.73 -14.45 -8.85
C ALA A 86 -4.33 -14.74 -8.27
N ALA A 87 -3.60 -13.70 -7.87
CA ALA A 87 -2.28 -13.84 -7.23
C ALA A 87 -2.38 -14.55 -5.88
N ILE A 88 -3.36 -14.19 -5.05
CA ILE A 88 -3.63 -14.84 -3.76
C ILE A 88 -3.95 -16.33 -3.98
N LYS A 89 -4.95 -16.64 -4.82
CA LYS A 89 -5.40 -18.01 -5.06
C LYS A 89 -4.38 -18.90 -5.78
N SER A 90 -3.37 -18.30 -6.41
CA SER A 90 -2.28 -19.06 -7.03
C SER A 90 -1.31 -19.69 -6.03
N GLU A 91 -1.30 -19.20 -4.80
CA GLU A 91 -0.36 -19.58 -3.74
C GLU A 91 1.12 -19.50 -4.18
N LYS A 92 1.39 -18.73 -5.24
CA LYS A 92 2.72 -18.58 -5.83
C LYS A 92 3.62 -17.68 -5.00
N TYR A 93 3.04 -16.71 -4.28
CA TYR A 93 3.77 -15.64 -3.64
C TYR A 93 3.71 -15.74 -2.12
N ASP A 94 4.89 -15.65 -1.50
CA ASP A 94 4.99 -15.55 -0.03
C ASP A 94 4.49 -14.18 0.46
N VAL A 95 4.72 -13.12 -0.33
CA VAL A 95 4.30 -11.74 -0.01
C VAL A 95 3.71 -11.04 -1.23
N ILE A 96 2.59 -10.36 -1.05
CA ILE A 96 1.96 -9.51 -2.07
C ILE A 96 1.87 -8.08 -1.54
N ILE A 97 2.42 -7.12 -2.27
CA ILE A 97 2.31 -5.69 -2.00
C ILE A 97 1.42 -5.07 -3.08
N ILE A 98 0.36 -4.40 -2.65
CA ILE A 98 -0.62 -3.78 -3.54
C ILE A 98 -0.93 -2.36 -3.10
N ASN A 99 -1.29 -1.50 -4.06
CA ASN A 99 -1.87 -0.20 -3.80
C ASN A 99 -3.10 0.03 -4.69
N PHE A 100 -4.21 0.42 -4.08
CA PHE A 100 -5.39 0.95 -4.77
C PHE A 100 -5.28 2.48 -4.82
N ALA A 101 -5.21 3.04 -6.01
CA ALA A 101 -4.95 4.46 -6.24
C ALA A 101 -6.15 5.38 -5.95
N ASN A 102 -7.36 4.82 -5.90
CA ASN A 102 -8.62 5.54 -5.99
C ASN A 102 -8.82 6.63 -4.93
N PRO A 103 -8.70 6.36 -3.60
CA PRO A 103 -9.00 7.39 -2.60
C PRO A 103 -8.08 8.61 -2.73
N ASP A 104 -6.81 8.40 -3.06
CA ASP A 104 -5.84 9.48 -3.24
C ASP A 104 -6.09 10.24 -4.55
N MET A 105 -6.11 9.54 -5.68
CA MET A 105 -6.21 10.19 -7.00
C MET A 105 -7.54 10.91 -7.19
N VAL A 106 -8.63 10.35 -6.72
CA VAL A 106 -9.96 11.00 -6.76
C VAL A 106 -10.06 12.09 -5.70
N GLY A 107 -9.49 11.88 -4.52
CA GLY A 107 -9.43 12.87 -3.45
C GLY A 107 -8.77 14.19 -3.89
N HIS A 108 -7.72 14.11 -4.70
CA HIS A 108 -7.07 15.28 -5.29
C HIS A 108 -7.97 16.14 -6.19
N THR A 109 -9.11 15.63 -6.64
CA THR A 109 -10.09 16.40 -7.42
C THR A 109 -10.96 17.30 -6.55
N GLY A 110 -11.06 17.01 -5.24
CA GLY A 110 -11.93 17.73 -4.31
C GLY A 110 -13.43 17.48 -4.51
N VAL A 111 -13.81 16.49 -5.34
CA VAL A 111 -15.20 16.14 -5.64
C VAL A 111 -15.68 15.07 -4.67
N GLU A 112 -16.36 15.49 -3.59
CA GLU A 112 -16.78 14.62 -2.48
C GLU A 112 -17.59 13.39 -2.95
N ALA A 113 -18.57 13.59 -3.82
CA ALA A 113 -19.40 12.50 -4.33
C ALA A 113 -18.59 11.46 -5.14
N ALA A 114 -17.53 11.88 -5.80
CA ALA A 114 -16.63 10.99 -6.51
C ALA A 114 -15.69 10.25 -5.54
N ALA A 115 -15.18 10.94 -4.52
CA ALA A 115 -14.34 10.32 -3.50
C ALA A 115 -15.09 9.23 -2.71
N ILE A 116 -16.37 9.45 -2.39
CA ILE A 116 -17.22 8.41 -1.77
C ILE A 116 -17.26 7.16 -2.66
N LYS A 117 -17.55 7.32 -3.96
CA LYS A 117 -17.58 6.20 -4.92
C LYS A 117 -16.23 5.50 -5.06
N ALA A 118 -15.14 6.28 -5.00
CA ALA A 118 -13.79 5.73 -5.03
C ALA A 118 -13.51 4.83 -3.84
N VAL A 119 -13.91 5.25 -2.63
CA VAL A 119 -13.78 4.46 -1.41
C VAL A 119 -14.68 3.22 -1.45
N GLU A 120 -15.93 3.34 -1.88
CA GLU A 120 -16.87 2.22 -2.06
C GLU A 120 -16.30 1.16 -3.02
N ALA A 121 -15.71 1.58 -4.14
CA ALA A 121 -15.08 0.66 -5.10
C ALA A 121 -13.88 -0.08 -4.48
N VAL A 122 -13.07 0.60 -3.68
CA VAL A 122 -11.94 -0.03 -2.98
C VAL A 122 -12.44 -0.96 -1.88
N ASP A 123 -13.46 -0.59 -1.11
CA ASP A 123 -14.06 -1.44 -0.08
C ASP A 123 -14.56 -2.77 -0.65
N GLU A 124 -15.27 -2.72 -1.80
CA GLU A 124 -15.71 -3.93 -2.50
C GLU A 124 -14.52 -4.81 -2.93
N CYS A 125 -13.45 -4.20 -3.45
CA CYS A 125 -12.24 -4.92 -3.86
C CYS A 125 -11.52 -5.55 -2.66
N VAL A 126 -11.40 -4.82 -1.57
CA VAL A 126 -10.80 -5.32 -0.32
C VAL A 126 -11.62 -6.49 0.23
N GLY A 127 -12.95 -6.40 0.22
CA GLY A 127 -13.82 -7.51 0.61
C GLY A 127 -13.53 -8.79 -0.18
N LYS A 128 -13.42 -8.70 -1.51
CA LYS A 128 -13.06 -9.84 -2.38
C LYS A 128 -11.67 -10.41 -2.08
N ALA A 129 -10.71 -9.52 -1.80
CA ALA A 129 -9.35 -9.94 -1.44
C ALA A 129 -9.32 -10.67 -0.10
N VAL A 130 -10.05 -10.18 0.91
CA VAL A 130 -10.20 -10.82 2.23
C VAL A 130 -10.79 -12.22 2.10
N GLU A 131 -11.86 -12.39 1.31
CA GLU A 131 -12.44 -13.71 1.10
C GLU A 131 -11.46 -14.68 0.41
N ALA A 132 -10.77 -14.21 -0.65
CA ALA A 132 -9.76 -15.03 -1.32
C ALA A 132 -8.60 -15.40 -0.38
N LEU A 133 -8.19 -14.48 0.50
CA LEU A 133 -7.12 -14.71 1.46
C LEU A 133 -7.49 -15.77 2.50
N LYS A 134 -8.74 -15.76 2.98
CA LYS A 134 -9.25 -16.77 3.92
C LYS A 134 -9.27 -18.17 3.30
N GLU A 135 -9.51 -18.29 1.99
CA GLU A 135 -9.50 -19.58 1.30
C GLU A 135 -8.10 -20.26 1.33
N VAL A 136 -7.03 -19.47 1.41
CA VAL A 136 -5.62 -19.94 1.43
C VAL A 136 -4.97 -19.81 2.81
N ASP A 137 -5.75 -19.49 3.84
CA ASP A 137 -5.29 -19.25 5.22
C ASP A 137 -4.16 -18.21 5.34
N GLY A 138 -4.19 -17.20 4.46
CA GLY A 138 -3.23 -16.12 4.47
C GLY A 138 -3.57 -15.03 5.49
N GLN A 139 -2.63 -14.12 5.74
CA GLN A 139 -2.81 -12.94 6.58
C GLN A 139 -2.62 -11.65 5.78
N MET A 140 -3.29 -10.56 6.16
CA MET A 140 -3.21 -9.29 5.42
C MET A 140 -3.20 -8.10 6.37
N PHE A 141 -2.37 -7.10 6.05
CA PHE A 141 -2.56 -5.75 6.56
C PHE A 141 -3.32 -4.88 5.56
N ILE A 142 -4.29 -4.13 6.05
CA ILE A 142 -4.99 -3.09 5.30
C ILE A 142 -4.64 -1.76 5.96
N CYS A 143 -4.04 -0.85 5.19
CA CYS A 143 -3.66 0.49 5.66
C CYS A 143 -3.71 1.50 4.53
N ALA A 144 -3.52 2.78 4.87
CA ALA A 144 -3.18 3.81 3.92
C ALA A 144 -1.75 4.33 4.20
N ASP A 145 -1.09 4.84 3.19
CA ASP A 145 0.24 5.46 3.29
C ASP A 145 0.16 6.92 3.78
N HIS A 146 -0.97 7.59 3.57
CA HIS A 146 -1.29 8.94 4.08
C HIS A 146 -2.81 9.18 4.04
N GLY A 147 -3.27 10.26 4.65
CA GLY A 147 -4.64 10.73 4.53
C GLY A 147 -4.84 11.62 3.30
N ASN A 148 -6.03 11.64 2.75
CA ASN A 148 -6.50 12.49 1.66
C ASN A 148 -8.03 12.53 1.62
N ALA A 149 -8.68 11.42 1.24
CA ALA A 149 -10.12 11.36 0.99
C ALA A 149 -10.99 11.60 2.24
N GLU A 150 -10.44 11.45 3.43
CA GLU A 150 -11.17 11.72 4.68
C GLU A 150 -11.39 13.22 4.95
N GLN A 151 -10.66 14.10 4.23
CA GLN A 151 -10.79 15.56 4.39
C GLN A 151 -10.76 16.25 3.02
N LEU A 152 -11.90 16.52 2.45
CA LEU A 152 -12.06 17.18 1.14
C LEU A 152 -12.45 18.65 1.24
N LYS A 153 -12.58 19.18 2.46
CA LYS A 153 -12.89 20.59 2.75
C LYS A 153 -11.95 21.12 3.80
N ASP A 154 -11.52 22.35 3.61
CA ASP A 154 -10.89 23.12 4.65
C ASP A 154 -11.97 23.52 5.68
N TYR A 155 -11.77 23.14 6.94
CA TYR A 155 -12.80 23.34 7.97
C TYR A 155 -12.95 24.80 8.43
N GLU A 156 -11.96 25.67 8.15
CA GLU A 156 -12.00 27.09 8.51
C GLU A 156 -12.65 27.90 7.39
N THR A 157 -12.29 27.64 6.14
CA THR A 157 -12.71 28.43 4.99
C THR A 157 -13.87 27.84 4.21
N GLY A 158 -14.13 26.53 4.35
CA GLY A 158 -15.09 25.78 3.55
C GLY A 158 -14.65 25.53 2.10
N ALA A 159 -13.45 25.94 1.72
CA ALA A 159 -12.89 25.75 0.40
C ALA A 159 -12.55 24.25 0.16
N PRO A 160 -12.49 23.78 -1.12
CA PRO A 160 -12.00 22.44 -1.42
C PRO A 160 -10.58 22.24 -0.89
N PHE A 161 -10.34 21.12 -0.22
CA PHE A 161 -9.03 20.69 0.25
C PHE A 161 -8.61 19.46 -0.55
N THR A 162 -7.54 19.57 -1.32
CA THR A 162 -7.09 18.56 -2.29
C THR A 162 -5.67 18.06 -2.02
N ALA A 163 -5.13 18.37 -0.86
CA ALA A 163 -3.79 17.96 -0.44
C ALA A 163 -3.85 16.73 0.48
N HIS A 164 -2.71 16.09 0.65
CA HIS A 164 -2.57 15.05 1.68
C HIS A 164 -2.73 15.64 3.07
N THR A 165 -3.26 14.84 3.99
CA THR A 165 -3.37 15.19 5.40
C THR A 165 -2.34 14.43 6.24
N THR A 166 -2.13 14.89 7.46
CA THR A 166 -1.36 14.17 8.49
C THR A 166 -2.26 13.45 9.49
N ASN A 167 -3.52 13.26 9.14
CA ASN A 167 -4.46 12.53 9.97
C ASN A 167 -4.01 11.07 10.14
N PRO A 168 -4.29 10.44 11.29
CA PRO A 168 -4.05 9.03 11.46
C PRO A 168 -4.80 8.20 10.42
N VAL A 169 -4.12 7.20 9.87
CA VAL A 169 -4.69 6.26 8.91
C VAL A 169 -5.06 4.93 9.59
N PRO A 170 -6.04 4.18 9.07
CA PRO A 170 -6.37 2.88 9.61
C PRO A 170 -5.21 1.89 9.41
N PHE A 171 -5.05 0.96 10.35
CA PHE A 171 -4.17 -0.19 10.25
C PHE A 171 -4.89 -1.42 10.79
N ILE A 172 -5.24 -2.34 9.92
CA ILE A 172 -6.10 -3.49 10.21
C ILE A 172 -5.35 -4.76 9.86
N LEU A 173 -5.26 -5.69 10.81
CA LEU A 173 -4.76 -7.04 10.58
C LEU A 173 -5.93 -8.00 10.39
N VAL A 174 -5.92 -8.68 9.26
CA VAL A 174 -6.96 -9.65 8.85
C VAL A 174 -6.43 -11.07 8.98
N ASN A 175 -7.30 -11.96 9.46
CA ASN A 175 -7.03 -13.40 9.64
C ASN A 175 -5.83 -13.68 10.57
N ALA A 176 -5.71 -12.89 11.64
CA ALA A 176 -4.71 -13.11 12.67
C ALA A 176 -5.07 -14.28 13.58
N GLU A 177 -4.08 -14.80 14.29
CA GLU A 177 -4.29 -15.75 15.39
C GLU A 177 -5.21 -15.16 16.45
N GLU A 178 -6.07 -16.00 17.03
CA GLU A 178 -7.01 -15.56 18.06
C GLU A 178 -6.27 -14.98 19.27
N GLY A 179 -6.69 -13.79 19.69
CA GLY A 179 -6.10 -13.09 20.85
C GLY A 179 -4.92 -12.18 20.51
N LEU A 180 -4.39 -12.20 19.29
CA LEU A 180 -3.36 -11.27 18.87
C LEU A 180 -3.90 -9.84 18.87
N LYS A 181 -3.14 -8.90 19.46
CA LYS A 181 -3.49 -7.48 19.53
C LYS A 181 -2.39 -6.61 18.94
N LEU A 182 -2.79 -5.48 18.41
CA LEU A 182 -1.88 -4.45 17.94
C LEU A 182 -1.87 -3.29 18.94
N ARG A 183 -0.67 -2.74 19.22
CA ARG A 183 -0.54 -1.50 20.00
C ARG A 183 -1.01 -0.29 19.18
N GLU A 184 -1.45 0.73 19.86
CA GLU A 184 -1.74 2.03 19.26
C GLU A 184 -0.47 2.86 19.02
N GLY A 185 -0.62 3.94 18.25
CA GLY A 185 0.43 4.94 18.03
C GLY A 185 1.60 4.44 17.18
N GLY A 186 1.33 3.63 16.17
CA GLY A 186 2.31 3.19 15.18
C GLY A 186 2.59 4.23 14.09
N CYS A 187 3.56 3.93 13.24
CA CYS A 187 3.86 4.68 12.03
C CYS A 187 4.18 3.72 10.86
N LEU A 188 4.30 4.25 9.64
CA LEU A 188 4.56 3.42 8.44
C LEU A 188 5.83 2.56 8.56
N ALA A 189 6.85 3.05 9.29
CA ALA A 189 8.07 2.29 9.52
C ALA A 189 7.87 1.02 10.37
N ASP A 190 6.76 0.90 11.07
CA ASP A 190 6.43 -0.23 11.94
C ASP A 190 5.75 -1.39 11.18
N ILE A 191 5.24 -1.14 9.97
CA ILE A 191 4.48 -2.11 9.18
C ILE A 191 5.34 -3.33 8.84
N VAL A 192 6.49 -3.13 8.22
CA VAL A 192 7.36 -4.22 7.80
C VAL A 192 7.93 -5.00 9.01
N PRO A 193 8.42 -4.36 10.09
CA PRO A 193 8.78 -5.07 11.33
C PRO A 193 7.64 -5.94 11.88
N THR A 194 6.40 -5.47 11.81
CA THR A 194 5.23 -6.25 12.26
C THR A 194 5.00 -7.46 11.35
N LEU A 195 5.12 -7.28 10.03
CA LEU A 195 4.97 -8.36 9.05
C LEU A 195 6.06 -9.43 9.23
N ILE A 196 7.32 -9.01 9.41
CA ILE A 196 8.45 -9.91 9.66
C ILE A 196 8.23 -10.74 10.93
N GLU A 197 7.70 -10.13 12.02
CA GLU A 197 7.38 -10.86 13.25
C GLU A 197 6.28 -11.91 13.01
N LEU A 198 5.21 -11.57 12.25
CA LEU A 198 4.17 -12.54 11.89
C LEU A 198 4.71 -13.69 11.04
N MET A 199 5.70 -13.42 10.19
CA MET A 199 6.37 -14.43 9.37
C MET A 199 7.36 -15.29 10.18
N GLY A 200 7.57 -15.00 11.47
CA GLY A 200 8.53 -15.71 12.33
C GLY A 200 9.98 -15.47 11.94
N MET A 201 10.28 -14.36 11.27
CA MET A 201 11.61 -14.01 10.77
C MET A 201 12.31 -12.99 11.68
N GLU A 202 13.63 -12.88 11.57
CA GLU A 202 14.42 -11.92 12.35
C GLU A 202 14.42 -10.54 11.68
N GLN A 203 14.12 -9.49 12.45
CA GLN A 203 14.14 -8.11 11.94
C GLN A 203 15.59 -7.66 11.71
N PRO A 204 15.94 -7.21 10.47
CA PRO A 204 17.29 -6.70 10.20
C PRO A 204 17.54 -5.36 10.88
N ALA A 205 18.81 -5.08 11.23
CA ALA A 205 19.19 -3.90 11.99
C ALA A 205 18.90 -2.56 11.28
N GLU A 206 18.84 -2.58 9.96
CA GLU A 206 18.51 -1.40 9.13
C GLU A 206 17.02 -0.99 9.26
N MET A 207 16.15 -1.89 9.65
CA MET A 207 14.74 -1.59 9.90
C MET A 207 14.57 -1.07 11.33
N THR A 208 14.43 0.25 11.47
CA THR A 208 14.40 0.94 12.77
C THR A 208 13.01 1.00 13.40
N GLY A 209 11.96 0.65 12.67
CA GLY A 209 10.58 0.54 13.18
C GLY A 209 10.45 -0.58 14.21
N LYS A 210 9.31 -0.61 14.90
CA LYS A 210 9.02 -1.59 15.96
C LYS A 210 7.72 -2.31 15.65
N SER A 211 7.71 -3.62 15.81
CA SER A 211 6.47 -4.37 15.65
C SER A 211 5.31 -3.78 16.45
N LEU A 212 4.14 -3.81 15.87
CA LEU A 212 2.88 -3.38 16.50
C LEU A 212 2.22 -4.49 17.30
N ILE A 213 2.72 -5.72 17.24
CA ILE A 213 2.16 -6.86 17.98
C ILE A 213 2.40 -6.66 19.47
N VAL A 214 1.34 -6.86 20.26
CA VAL A 214 1.38 -6.89 21.73
C VAL A 214 1.32 -8.34 22.18
N LYS A 215 2.33 -8.74 22.93
CA LYS A 215 2.40 -10.09 23.55
C LYS A 215 1.76 -10.08 24.92
#